data_a13cd117d8e14a4ef241c9b8c467d582
#
_entry.id   a13cd117d8e14a4ef241c9b8c467d582
#
_cell.length_a   1.000
_cell.length_b   1.000
_cell.length_c   1.000
_cell.angle_alpha   90.00
_cell.angle_beta   90.00
_cell.angle_gamma   90.00
#
_symmetry.space_group_name_H-M   'P 1'
#
loop_
_entity.id
_entity.type
_entity.pdbx_description
1 polymer ?
#
loop_
_entity_poly.entity_id
_entity_poly.type
_entity_poly.pdbx_seq_one_letter_code
_entity_poly.pdbx_strand_id
1 'polypeptide(L)'
;MHRTRQVDIAKKLFGAIGIARDDKPMRQDWVLRGFRQFDAPVSLVLTYDRVLDPGAVCHFDLGALCYGIVLAAWDRGLGSVINGQGIMRSDIVREVAKIPEDEVIMTCVAMGYPDDGFAANAVRSDREHNHQFVRYVGFAD
;
A
#
# COMPACT_ATOMS: atom_id res chain seq x y z
N MET A 1 -2.35 1.46 -20.37
CA MET A 1 -1.56 0.40 -19.73
C MET A 1 -1.88 0.28 -18.22
N HIS A 2 -1.64 1.28 -17.37
CA HIS A 2 -1.92 1.19 -15.93
C HIS A 2 -3.37 0.86 -15.57
N ARG A 3 -4.34 1.50 -16.22
CA ARG A 3 -5.78 1.28 -15.96
C ARG A 3 -6.21 -0.17 -16.22
N THR A 4 -5.70 -0.81 -17.27
CA THR A 4 -6.02 -2.20 -17.59
C THR A 4 -5.52 -3.13 -16.48
N ARG A 5 -4.29 -2.95 -16.01
CA ARG A 5 -3.70 -3.74 -14.92
C ARG A 5 -4.48 -3.57 -13.61
N GLN A 6 -4.91 -2.35 -13.29
CA GLN A 6 -5.73 -2.09 -12.10
C GLN A 6 -7.09 -2.81 -12.19
N VAL A 7 -7.71 -2.83 -13.35
CA VAL A 7 -8.98 -3.53 -13.57
C VAL A 7 -8.78 -5.05 -13.45
N ASP A 8 -7.70 -5.59 -13.99
CA ASP A 8 -7.44 -7.03 -13.99
C ASP A 8 -7.13 -7.53 -12.56
N ILE A 9 -6.31 -6.80 -11.80
CA ILE A 9 -6.06 -7.17 -10.40
C ILE A 9 -7.33 -7.04 -9.54
N ALA A 10 -8.16 -6.04 -9.79
CA ALA A 10 -9.44 -5.89 -9.10
C ALA A 10 -10.40 -7.04 -9.41
N LYS A 11 -10.45 -7.52 -10.65
CA LYS A 11 -11.24 -8.70 -11.01
C LYS A 11 -10.75 -9.97 -10.31
N LYS A 12 -9.42 -10.20 -10.30
CA LYS A 12 -8.80 -11.31 -9.58
C LYS A 12 -9.16 -11.27 -8.09
N LEU A 13 -9.04 -10.08 -7.48
CA LEU A 13 -9.33 -9.87 -6.06
C LEU A 13 -10.81 -10.14 -5.73
N PHE A 14 -11.72 -9.47 -6.40
CA PHE A 14 -13.14 -9.66 -6.14
C PHE A 14 -13.61 -11.08 -6.43
N GLY A 15 -13.05 -11.74 -7.44
CA GLY A 15 -13.30 -13.16 -7.68
C GLY A 15 -12.81 -14.06 -6.55
N ALA A 16 -11.62 -13.81 -6.01
CA ALA A 16 -11.06 -14.60 -4.92
C ALA A 16 -11.86 -14.47 -3.61
N ILE A 17 -12.38 -13.28 -3.31
CA ILE A 17 -13.18 -13.01 -2.10
C ILE A 17 -14.69 -13.21 -2.30
N GLY A 18 -15.12 -13.69 -3.48
CA GLY A 18 -16.51 -14.04 -3.76
C GLY A 18 -17.45 -12.85 -3.90
N ILE A 19 -16.96 -11.63 -4.19
CA ILE A 19 -17.79 -10.44 -4.33
C ILE A 19 -18.19 -10.24 -5.80
N ALA A 20 -19.48 -10.36 -6.09
CA ALA A 20 -20.01 -10.17 -7.44
C ALA A 20 -19.88 -8.70 -7.91
N ARG A 21 -19.87 -8.51 -9.24
CA ARG A 21 -19.72 -7.18 -9.84
C ARG A 21 -20.86 -6.22 -9.50
N ASP A 22 -22.05 -6.74 -9.37
CA ASP A 22 -23.29 -6.01 -9.08
C ASP A 22 -23.61 -5.93 -7.59
N ASP A 23 -22.85 -6.64 -6.74
CA ASP A 23 -22.99 -6.56 -5.28
C ASP A 23 -22.34 -5.27 -4.75
N LYS A 24 -23.11 -4.18 -4.87
CA LYS A 24 -22.66 -2.86 -4.41
C LYS A 24 -22.39 -2.79 -2.91
N PRO A 25 -23.24 -3.36 -2.02
CA PRO A 25 -22.97 -3.32 -0.58
C PRO A 25 -21.66 -3.99 -0.19
N MET A 26 -21.40 -5.22 -0.66
CA MET A 26 -20.16 -5.92 -0.34
C MET A 26 -18.92 -5.24 -0.93
N ARG A 27 -19.06 -4.65 -2.14
CA ARG A 27 -17.96 -3.86 -2.74
C ARG A 27 -17.68 -2.60 -1.94
N GLN A 28 -18.72 -1.95 -1.41
CA GLN A 28 -18.55 -0.79 -0.56
C GLN A 28 -17.88 -1.16 0.77
N ASP A 29 -18.30 -2.26 1.41
CA ASP A 29 -17.65 -2.74 2.63
C ASP A 29 -16.17 -3.06 2.39
N TRP A 30 -15.84 -3.72 1.29
CA TRP A 30 -14.44 -3.95 0.90
C TRP A 30 -13.62 -2.65 0.81
N VAL A 31 -14.18 -1.61 0.18
CA VAL A 31 -13.52 -0.29 0.11
C VAL A 31 -13.36 0.30 1.51
N LEU A 32 -14.38 0.23 2.35
CA LEU A 32 -14.32 0.74 3.72
C LEU A 32 -13.28 0.02 4.59
N ARG A 33 -12.96 -1.25 4.32
CA ARG A 33 -11.87 -1.96 5.01
C ARG A 33 -10.52 -1.27 4.79
N GLY A 34 -10.24 -0.75 3.59
CA GLY A 34 -9.02 0.02 3.35
C GLY A 34 -8.94 1.28 4.22
N PHE A 35 -10.05 1.99 4.41
CA PHE A 35 -10.12 3.15 5.31
C PHE A 35 -9.94 2.76 6.78
N ARG A 36 -10.38 1.56 7.18
CA ARG A 36 -10.16 1.00 8.52
C ARG A 36 -8.80 0.30 8.68
N GLN A 37 -7.86 0.55 7.79
CA GLN A 37 -6.52 -0.07 7.84
C GLN A 37 -6.56 -1.61 7.80
N PHE A 38 -7.57 -2.19 7.13
CA PHE A 38 -7.82 -3.64 7.08
C PHE A 38 -7.97 -4.27 8.47
N ASP A 39 -8.48 -3.52 9.43
CA ASP A 39 -8.66 -3.90 10.84
C ASP A 39 -7.32 -4.26 11.54
N ALA A 40 -6.20 -3.81 11.00
CA ALA A 40 -4.88 -3.99 11.59
C ALA A 40 -4.74 -3.17 12.88
N PRO A 41 -4.10 -3.74 13.92
CA PRO A 41 -4.00 -3.09 15.24
C PRO A 41 -3.02 -1.91 15.25
N VAL A 42 -2.12 -1.82 14.27
CA VAL A 42 -1.11 -0.76 14.16
C VAL A 42 -1.17 -0.09 12.81
N SER A 43 -1.10 1.22 12.80
CA SER A 43 -0.89 2.04 11.60
C SER A 43 0.29 2.98 11.83
N LEU A 44 1.29 2.88 10.97
CA LEU A 44 2.43 3.80 10.93
C LEU A 44 2.16 4.84 9.87
N VAL A 45 2.07 6.10 10.25
CA VAL A 45 1.93 7.21 9.30
C VAL A 45 3.32 7.76 8.98
N LEU A 46 3.67 7.81 7.71
CA LEU A 46 4.95 8.32 7.25
C LEU A 46 4.76 9.76 6.78
N THR A 47 5.55 10.63 7.37
CA THR A 47 5.52 12.07 7.12
C THR A 47 6.91 12.58 6.74
N TYR A 48 6.98 13.77 6.18
CA TYR A 48 8.21 14.51 5.94
C TYR A 48 7.97 16.00 6.16
N ASP A 49 9.03 16.73 6.46
CA ASP A 49 9.01 18.18 6.64
C ASP A 49 8.57 18.88 5.33
N ARG A 50 7.59 19.74 5.40
CA ARG A 50 7.02 20.48 4.27
C ARG A 50 8.06 21.30 3.49
N VAL A 51 9.13 21.73 4.14
CA VAL A 51 10.22 22.46 3.47
C VAL A 51 10.90 21.61 2.38
N LEU A 52 10.80 20.28 2.46
CA LEU A 52 11.37 19.35 1.50
C LEU A 52 10.42 19.03 0.33
N ASP A 53 9.18 19.51 0.36
CA ASP A 53 8.14 19.20 -0.63
C ASP A 53 8.54 19.52 -2.08
N PRO A 54 9.30 20.60 -2.39
CA PRO A 54 9.74 20.86 -3.75
C PRO A 54 10.75 19.86 -4.32
N GLY A 55 11.34 19.01 -3.46
CA GLY A 55 12.39 18.05 -3.82
C GLY A 55 11.87 16.62 -3.99
N ALA A 56 12.43 15.89 -4.97
CA ALA A 56 12.11 14.47 -5.17
C ALA A 56 12.85 13.55 -4.18
N VAL A 57 13.91 14.02 -3.53
CA VAL A 57 14.79 13.21 -2.68
C VAL A 57 14.04 12.67 -1.46
N CYS A 58 13.25 13.51 -0.80
CA CYS A 58 12.47 13.08 0.36
C CYS A 58 11.47 11.97 0.04
N HIS A 59 10.87 11.99 -1.15
CA HIS A 59 9.96 10.93 -1.59
C HIS A 59 10.68 9.61 -1.84
N PHE A 60 11.91 9.69 -2.38
CA PHE A 60 12.77 8.52 -2.58
C PHE A 60 13.20 7.93 -1.25
N ASP A 61 13.68 8.74 -0.32
CA ASP A 61 14.14 8.32 1.01
C ASP A 61 12.97 7.72 1.82
N LEU A 62 11.81 8.35 1.77
CA LEU A 62 10.62 7.83 2.44
C LEU A 62 10.15 6.51 1.86
N GLY A 63 10.24 6.33 0.54
CA GLY A 63 9.96 5.06 -0.13
C GLY A 63 10.92 3.96 0.32
N ALA A 64 12.21 4.27 0.46
CA ALA A 64 13.23 3.34 0.95
C ALA A 64 12.98 2.96 2.42
N LEU A 65 12.69 3.96 3.28
CA LEU A 65 12.32 3.73 4.68
C LEU A 65 11.06 2.86 4.79
N CYS A 66 10.02 3.19 4.04
CA CYS A 66 8.77 2.45 4.02
C CYS A 66 8.98 0.99 3.65
N TYR A 67 9.79 0.72 2.63
CA TYR A 67 10.11 -0.63 2.21
C TYR A 67 10.95 -1.37 3.27
N GLY A 68 11.90 -0.68 3.90
CA GLY A 68 12.67 -1.21 5.04
C GLY A 68 11.77 -1.64 6.21
N ILE A 69 10.76 -0.83 6.54
CA ILE A 69 9.76 -1.16 7.57
C ILE A 69 8.99 -2.43 7.19
N VAL A 70 8.54 -2.55 5.94
CA VAL A 70 7.82 -3.73 5.44
C VAL A 70 8.68 -5.00 5.54
N LEU A 71 9.97 -4.92 5.16
CA LEU A 71 10.90 -6.04 5.27
C LEU A 71 11.15 -6.44 6.73
N ALA A 72 11.35 -5.46 7.61
CA ALA A 72 11.56 -5.70 9.04
C ALA A 72 10.33 -6.29 9.73
N ALA A 73 9.12 -5.91 9.29
CA ALA A 73 7.87 -6.50 9.74
C ALA A 73 7.78 -7.98 9.30
N TRP A 74 8.06 -8.24 8.03
CA TRP A 74 8.05 -9.59 7.47
C TRP A 74 9.01 -10.53 8.19
N ASP A 75 10.22 -10.08 8.49
CA ASP A 75 11.25 -10.82 9.24
C ASP A 75 10.75 -11.24 10.65
N ARG A 76 9.78 -10.51 11.19
CA ARG A 76 9.15 -10.77 12.50
C ARG A 76 7.80 -11.47 12.43
N GLY A 77 7.43 -12.01 11.26
CA GLY A 77 6.15 -12.67 11.05
C GLY A 77 4.95 -11.74 11.03
N LEU A 78 5.16 -10.43 10.83
CA LEU A 78 4.08 -9.46 10.71
C LEU A 78 3.70 -9.23 9.25
N GLY A 79 2.41 -9.27 8.96
CA GLY A 79 1.85 -8.78 7.71
C GLY A 79 1.80 -7.25 7.69
N SER A 80 2.01 -6.65 6.52
CA SER A 80 1.93 -5.21 6.35
C SER A 80 1.36 -4.82 5.00
N VAL A 81 0.67 -3.69 4.96
CA VAL A 81 0.10 -3.11 3.75
C VAL A 81 0.44 -1.62 3.68
N ILE A 82 1.12 -1.19 2.62
CA ILE A 82 1.28 0.23 2.31
C ILE A 82 -0.08 0.72 1.80
N ASN A 83 -0.75 1.57 2.60
CA ASN A 83 -2.17 1.86 2.44
C ASN A 83 -2.43 3.35 2.18
N GLY A 84 -2.58 3.71 0.89
CA GLY A 84 -2.97 5.07 0.52
C GLY A 84 -4.40 5.45 0.93
N GLN A 85 -5.33 4.49 1.07
CA GLN A 85 -6.70 4.78 1.52
C GLN A 85 -6.74 5.26 2.97
N GLY A 86 -5.85 4.75 3.81
CA GLY A 86 -5.77 5.10 5.23
C GLY A 86 -5.41 6.56 5.49
N ILE A 87 -4.90 7.28 4.49
CA ILE A 87 -4.54 8.70 4.60
C ILE A 87 -5.42 9.63 3.74
N MET A 88 -6.43 9.13 3.04
CA MET A 88 -7.28 9.97 2.17
C MET A 88 -8.06 11.05 2.93
N ARG A 89 -8.33 10.85 4.21
CA ARG A 89 -8.82 11.86 5.13
C ARG A 89 -7.66 12.35 6.01
N SER A 90 -6.70 13.00 5.34
CA SER A 90 -5.48 13.50 5.98
C SER A 90 -5.76 14.49 7.11
N ASP A 91 -6.86 15.22 7.06
CA ASP A 91 -7.36 16.08 8.12
C ASP A 91 -7.60 15.31 9.42
N ILE A 92 -8.33 14.20 9.35
CA ILE A 92 -8.61 13.32 10.49
C ILE A 92 -7.33 12.62 10.97
N VAL A 93 -6.52 12.12 10.02
CA VAL A 93 -5.25 11.44 10.35
C VAL A 93 -4.32 12.39 11.11
N ARG A 94 -4.22 13.64 10.68
CA ARG A 94 -3.42 14.68 11.33
C ARG A 94 -3.87 14.92 12.77
N GLU A 95 -5.18 15.08 12.96
CA GLU A 95 -5.78 15.32 14.27
C GLU A 95 -5.52 14.15 15.23
N VAL A 96 -5.84 12.92 14.80
CA VAL A 96 -5.74 11.71 15.63
C VAL A 96 -4.28 11.36 15.94
N ALA A 97 -3.39 11.45 14.96
CA ALA A 97 -1.97 11.13 15.12
C ALA A 97 -1.15 12.32 15.66
N LYS A 98 -1.77 13.49 15.87
CA LYS A 98 -1.14 14.74 16.35
C LYS A 98 0.05 15.16 15.48
N ILE A 99 -0.11 15.06 14.16
CA ILE A 99 0.93 15.40 13.20
C ILE A 99 0.97 16.94 13.04
N PRO A 100 2.15 17.57 13.19
CA PRO A 100 2.30 19.02 13.04
C PRO A 100 1.92 19.52 11.63
N GLU A 101 1.51 20.80 11.54
CA GLU A 101 1.09 21.40 10.27
C GLU A 101 2.24 21.58 9.26
N ASP A 102 3.46 21.65 9.74
CA ASP A 102 4.69 21.75 8.93
C ASP A 102 5.15 20.38 8.36
N GLU A 103 4.48 19.30 8.74
CA GLU A 103 4.70 17.99 8.15
C GLU A 103 3.68 17.64 7.05
N VAL A 104 4.13 16.97 6.01
CA VAL A 104 3.30 16.40 4.93
C VAL A 104 3.08 14.92 5.18
N ILE A 105 1.82 14.50 5.16
CA ILE A 105 1.45 13.07 5.26
C ILE A 105 1.63 12.44 3.88
N MET A 106 2.52 11.44 3.77
CA MET A 106 2.83 10.80 2.49
C MET A 106 2.07 9.49 2.30
N THR A 107 2.11 8.62 3.28
CA THR A 107 1.43 7.32 3.24
C THR A 107 1.28 6.76 4.64
N CYS A 108 0.61 5.61 4.77
CA CYS A 108 0.66 4.83 5.99
C CYS A 108 0.92 3.35 5.70
N VAL A 109 1.37 2.64 6.72
CA VAL A 109 1.57 1.19 6.71
C VAL A 109 0.69 0.59 7.80
N ALA A 110 -0.33 -0.15 7.38
CA ALA A 110 -1.11 -0.99 8.28
C ALA A 110 -0.32 -2.26 8.61
N MET A 111 -0.29 -2.68 9.87
CA MET A 111 0.55 -3.78 10.32
C MET A 111 -0.13 -4.61 11.41
N GLY A 112 0.02 -5.93 11.33
CA GLY A 112 -0.51 -6.88 12.30
C GLY A 112 -0.13 -8.31 11.96
N TYR A 113 -0.57 -9.27 12.73
CA TYR A 113 -0.42 -10.67 12.36
C TYR A 113 -1.37 -11.00 11.20
N PRO A 114 -0.86 -11.63 10.12
CA PRO A 114 -1.67 -11.92 8.96
C PRO A 114 -2.71 -13.02 9.26
N ASP A 115 -3.90 -12.87 8.68
CA ASP A 115 -4.86 -13.96 8.56
C ASP A 115 -4.53 -14.76 7.29
N ASP A 116 -3.73 -15.81 7.43
CA ASP A 116 -3.27 -16.63 6.30
C ASP A 116 -4.43 -17.32 5.57
N GLY A 117 -5.57 -17.50 6.24
CA GLY A 117 -6.78 -18.07 5.64
C GLY A 117 -7.58 -17.09 4.80
N PHE A 118 -7.26 -15.80 4.83
CA PHE A 118 -8.02 -14.81 4.11
C PHE A 118 -7.81 -14.90 2.58
N ALA A 119 -8.89 -15.12 1.84
CA ALA A 119 -8.84 -15.44 0.40
C ALA A 119 -8.13 -14.38 -0.46
N ALA A 120 -8.15 -13.11 -0.05
CA ALA A 120 -7.44 -12.04 -0.76
C ALA A 120 -5.92 -12.26 -0.81
N ASN A 121 -5.34 -12.96 0.17
CA ASN A 121 -3.91 -13.24 0.23
C ASN A 121 -3.44 -14.22 -0.88
N ALA A 122 -4.35 -14.96 -1.49
CA ALA A 122 -4.04 -15.83 -2.64
C ALA A 122 -3.87 -15.04 -3.95
N VAL A 123 -4.27 -13.78 -4.00
CA VAL A 123 -4.21 -12.97 -5.22
C VAL A 123 -2.78 -12.56 -5.53
N ARG A 124 -2.31 -12.93 -6.73
CA ARG A 124 -0.99 -12.56 -7.24
C ARG A 124 -1.15 -11.60 -8.42
N SER A 125 -0.39 -10.52 -8.39
CA SER A 125 -0.27 -9.61 -9.53
C SER A 125 0.90 -10.04 -10.41
N ASP A 126 0.71 -9.92 -11.72
CA ASP A 126 1.76 -10.22 -12.68
C ASP A 126 2.86 -9.13 -12.63
N ARG A 127 4.06 -9.49 -13.01
CA ARG A 127 5.22 -8.61 -13.13
C ARG A 127 5.73 -8.63 -14.56
N GLU A 128 6.27 -7.49 -15.00
CA GLU A 128 6.99 -7.46 -16.27
C GLU A 128 8.28 -8.29 -16.18
N HIS A 129 8.64 -8.92 -17.28
CA HIS A 129 9.91 -9.63 -17.37
C HIS A 129 11.09 -8.65 -17.43
N ASN A 130 12.21 -9.02 -16.83
CA ASN A 130 13.39 -8.13 -16.73
C ASN A 130 13.83 -7.55 -18.06
N HIS A 131 13.80 -8.32 -19.15
CA HIS A 131 14.20 -7.85 -20.48
C HIS A 131 13.35 -6.67 -21.03
N GLN A 132 12.20 -6.39 -20.45
CA GLN A 132 11.33 -5.29 -20.86
C GLN A 132 11.70 -3.95 -20.22
N PHE A 133 12.41 -3.95 -19.08
CA PHE A 133 12.74 -2.73 -18.36
C PHE A 133 14.16 -2.66 -17.81
N VAL A 134 14.91 -3.78 -17.85
CA VAL A 134 16.33 -3.84 -17.45
C VAL A 134 17.20 -3.86 -18.68
N ARG A 135 18.18 -2.99 -18.73
CA ARG A 135 19.23 -2.97 -19.76
C ARG A 135 20.54 -3.39 -19.10
N TYR A 136 21.12 -4.47 -19.60
CA TYR A 136 22.43 -4.94 -19.15
C TYR A 136 23.52 -4.32 -20.02
N VAL A 137 24.57 -3.75 -19.40
CA VAL A 137 25.70 -3.15 -20.08
C VAL A 137 26.99 -3.69 -19.49
N GLY A 138 27.94 -4.14 -20.33
CA GLY A 138 29.23 -4.68 -19.89
C GLY A 138 29.19 -6.13 -19.41
N PHE A 139 28.08 -6.84 -19.66
CA PHE A 139 27.99 -8.29 -19.47
C PHE A 139 28.19 -8.99 -20.81
N ALA A 140 28.96 -10.07 -20.85
CA ALA A 140 29.02 -10.95 -22.01
C ALA A 140 27.72 -11.77 -22.07
N ASP A 141 27.23 -12.04 -23.29
CA ASP A 141 26.10 -12.93 -23.54
C ASP A 141 26.47 -14.38 -23.23
#